data_d7c8ca926e6f0c2765cc2a602156c182
#
_entry.id   d7c8ca926e6f0c2765cc2a602156c182
#
_cell.length_a   1.000
_cell.length_b   1.000
_cell.length_c   1.000
_cell.angle_alpha   90.00
_cell.angle_beta   90.00
_cell.angle_gamma   90.00
#
_symmetry.space_group_name_H-M   'P 1'
#
loop_
_entity.id
_entity.type
_entity.pdbx_description
1 polymer ?
#
loop_
_entity_poly.entity_id
_entity_poly.type
_entity_poly.pdbx_seq_one_letter_code
_entity_poly.pdbx_strand_id
1 'polypeptide(L)'
;MNTIKSLFKAGVLGCIVAAFSACNGQKGYVINGQVEGLDDGTVVTLVPMSHDNDSAIAEATVEGGKFQLVGVADEPICAQVRVKDNWGGPYVMLENVEMNLQGKIADVREVPAGKLYDWEAKVMGSPLTDKLATFDARHDSLDILYKEYQEKYAEVYKKMRSLKGAELAAFQQTDECKAAVDAEKNFFDTVESTIMGMVNDNKDSFWGPLLLTKYMNYLGKEQADYYNGLPEDVKNSFYGKKMQLEIWPELAIANQVKAFKLTGDDGKEYDFAKLSEGKKYVLLDFWASWCGPCRRELPNVKKAYAEFKDKGFEVVSISIDQKEEDWRKALKEEQLQWPNFRDNAVADQFKVKAVPTVYLCDANGNIVAANEECRGEALAAKLKELLK
;
A
#
# COMPACT_ATOMS: atom_id res chain seq x y z
N MET A 1 -47.76 27.23 43.29
CA MET A 1 -46.96 28.22 44.07
C MET A 1 -45.51 27.95 43.80
N ASN A 2 -44.89 28.89 43.15
CA ASN A 2 -43.47 29.22 43.05
C ASN A 2 -42.56 28.19 42.35
N THR A 3 -42.29 28.41 41.07
CA THR A 3 -41.32 29.36 40.45
C THR A 3 -39.96 29.36 41.11
N ILE A 4 -38.95 29.00 40.24
CA ILE A 4 -37.68 29.70 40.07
C ILE A 4 -36.95 28.89 39.03
N LYS A 5 -36.95 29.29 37.77
CA LYS A 5 -36.02 30.15 37.02
C LYS A 5 -34.58 29.68 37.13
N SER A 6 -34.13 29.04 36.03
CA SER A 6 -33.16 29.57 35.05
C SER A 6 -31.99 30.38 35.63
N LEU A 7 -30.81 29.83 35.46
CA LEU A 7 -29.56 30.55 35.25
C LEU A 7 -28.63 29.54 34.60
N PHE A 8 -28.51 29.59 33.24
CA PHE A 8 -27.43 30.25 32.53
C PHE A 8 -26.04 29.94 33.11
N LYS A 9 -25.34 29.00 32.41
CA LYS A 9 -24.42 29.33 31.32
C LYS A 9 -23.17 30.04 31.76
N ALA A 10 -22.13 29.35 31.71
CA ALA A 10 -20.92 29.79 31.00
C ALA A 10 -20.28 28.52 30.50
N GLY A 11 -20.30 28.35 29.19
CA GLY A 11 -19.47 27.35 28.52
C GLY A 11 -18.04 27.77 28.78
N VAL A 12 -17.35 27.03 29.59
CA VAL A 12 -15.90 26.97 29.57
C VAL A 12 -15.62 25.91 28.52
N LEU A 13 -15.33 26.35 27.30
CA LEU A 13 -14.64 25.57 26.29
C LEU A 13 -13.27 25.29 26.88
N GLY A 14 -13.19 24.22 27.65
CA GLY A 14 -11.93 23.73 28.19
C GLY A 14 -11.11 23.22 27.02
N CYS A 15 -10.04 23.92 26.68
CA CYS A 15 -8.89 23.30 26.06
C CYS A 15 -8.57 22.03 26.85
N ILE A 16 -8.95 20.86 26.33
CA ILE A 16 -8.40 19.60 26.83
C ILE A 16 -6.95 19.59 26.35
N VAL A 17 -6.11 20.30 27.06
CA VAL A 17 -4.71 19.95 27.17
C VAL A 17 -4.73 18.66 27.96
N ALA A 18 -4.87 17.54 27.28
CA ALA A 18 -4.57 16.24 27.85
C ALA A 18 -3.06 16.27 28.16
N ALA A 19 -2.74 16.77 29.36
CA ALA A 19 -1.46 16.52 29.97
C ALA A 19 -1.40 15.00 30.16
N PHE A 20 -0.90 14.28 29.17
CA PHE A 20 -0.42 12.92 29.36
C PHE A 20 0.78 13.02 30.28
N SER A 21 0.52 13.04 31.60
CA SER A 21 1.48 12.58 32.57
C SER A 21 1.72 11.11 32.26
N ALA A 22 2.72 10.83 31.41
CA ALA A 22 3.17 9.49 31.17
C ALA A 22 3.51 8.86 32.51
N CYS A 23 2.76 7.84 32.90
CA CYS A 23 3.09 6.96 34.00
C CYS A 23 4.37 6.17 33.68
N ASN A 24 5.49 6.81 33.46
CA ASN A 24 6.85 6.23 33.43
C ASN A 24 7.94 7.28 33.12
N GLY A 25 7.66 8.60 33.13
CA GLY A 25 8.71 9.60 32.92
C GLY A 25 9.27 9.71 31.49
N GLN A 26 8.69 9.00 30.52
CA GLN A 26 9.11 9.05 29.11
C GLN A 26 8.46 10.27 28.45
N LYS A 27 9.29 11.20 27.97
CA LYS A 27 8.81 12.34 27.18
C LYS A 27 8.33 11.81 25.83
N GLY A 28 7.11 12.18 25.41
CA GLY A 28 6.58 11.87 24.09
C GLY A 28 6.99 12.91 23.03
N TYR A 29 6.51 12.72 21.79
CA TYR A 29 6.58 13.77 20.78
C TYR A 29 5.45 14.78 20.96
N VAL A 30 5.73 16.03 20.58
CA VAL A 30 4.77 17.12 20.46
C VAL A 30 5.01 17.82 19.13
N ILE A 31 3.98 17.89 18.28
CA ILE A 31 4.04 18.63 17.02
C ILE A 31 3.11 19.83 17.14
N ASN A 32 3.70 21.02 17.29
CA ASN A 32 2.98 22.29 17.30
C ASN A 32 2.83 22.78 15.85
N GLY A 33 1.62 22.70 15.30
CA GLY A 33 1.30 23.15 13.95
C GLY A 33 0.76 24.58 13.93
N GLN A 34 1.26 25.38 12.99
CA GLN A 34 0.68 26.68 12.62
C GLN A 34 0.70 26.80 11.10
N VAL A 35 -0.49 26.66 10.48
CA VAL A 35 -0.64 26.55 9.04
C VAL A 35 -1.76 27.46 8.55
N GLU A 36 -1.39 28.46 7.75
CA GLU A 36 -2.31 29.36 7.11
C GLU A 36 -3.12 28.62 6.03
N GLY A 37 -4.42 28.92 5.91
CA GLY A 37 -5.31 28.28 4.93
C GLY A 37 -5.98 27.00 5.43
N LEU A 38 -5.79 26.62 6.69
CA LEU A 38 -6.62 25.62 7.36
C LEU A 38 -7.72 26.34 8.17
N ASP A 39 -8.97 26.04 7.86
CA ASP A 39 -10.13 26.61 8.55
C ASP A 39 -10.27 26.03 9.97
N ASP A 40 -10.81 26.84 10.89
CA ASP A 40 -11.16 26.36 12.23
C ASP A 40 -12.15 25.20 12.17
N GLY A 41 -11.93 24.19 12.98
CA GLY A 41 -12.70 22.94 12.97
C GLY A 41 -12.16 21.88 12.01
N THR A 42 -11.19 22.19 11.14
CA THR A 42 -10.50 21.18 10.33
C THR A 42 -9.80 20.17 11.23
N VAL A 43 -10.00 18.88 10.97
CA VAL A 43 -9.28 17.83 11.68
C VAL A 43 -8.00 17.49 10.93
N VAL A 44 -6.87 17.60 11.63
CA VAL A 44 -5.54 17.19 11.14
C VAL A 44 -5.18 15.86 11.78
N THR A 45 -4.66 14.95 10.99
CA THR A 45 -4.28 13.59 11.42
C THR A 45 -2.79 13.35 11.19
N LEU A 46 -2.24 12.46 11.99
CA LEU A 46 -0.89 11.93 11.86
C LEU A 46 -0.98 10.46 11.46
N VAL A 47 -0.54 10.14 10.25
CA VAL A 47 -0.68 8.79 9.67
C VAL A 47 0.70 8.22 9.37
N PRO A 48 1.07 7.03 9.90
CA PRO A 48 2.32 6.37 9.54
C PRO A 48 2.47 6.22 8.03
N MET A 49 3.66 6.50 7.52
CA MET A 49 3.97 6.30 6.11
C MET A 49 4.21 4.81 5.85
N SER A 50 3.44 4.23 4.97
CA SER A 50 3.61 2.87 4.47
C SER A 50 2.83 2.70 3.16
N HIS A 51 2.95 1.55 2.51
CA HIS A 51 2.10 1.19 1.37
C HIS A 51 0.72 0.63 1.80
N ASP A 52 0.47 0.50 3.11
CA ASP A 52 -0.82 0.11 3.65
C ASP A 52 -1.71 1.32 3.93
N ASN A 53 -3.01 1.07 4.10
CA ASN A 53 -3.95 2.06 4.62
C ASN A 53 -3.89 2.08 6.15
N ASP A 54 -2.79 2.59 6.70
CA ASP A 54 -2.64 2.69 8.14
C ASP A 54 -3.61 3.72 8.73
N SER A 55 -4.13 3.41 9.92
CA SER A 55 -4.98 4.34 10.65
C SER A 55 -4.16 5.49 11.23
N ALA A 56 -4.81 6.65 11.41
CA ALA A 56 -4.21 7.76 12.12
C ALA A 56 -3.83 7.36 13.56
N ILE A 57 -2.64 7.77 13.98
CA ILE A 57 -2.12 7.52 15.32
C ILE A 57 -2.28 8.72 16.26
N ALA A 58 -2.60 9.90 15.72
CA ALA A 58 -2.99 11.09 16.46
C ALA A 58 -3.91 11.96 15.58
N GLU A 59 -4.79 12.70 16.24
CA GLU A 59 -5.69 13.68 15.62
C GLU A 59 -5.73 14.96 16.45
N ALA A 60 -5.90 16.10 15.77
CA ALA A 60 -6.11 17.40 16.40
C ALA A 60 -7.05 18.26 15.58
N THR A 61 -7.83 19.12 16.24
CA THR A 61 -8.69 20.09 15.58
C THR A 61 -7.96 21.42 15.47
N VAL A 62 -8.07 22.08 14.32
CA VAL A 62 -7.50 23.40 14.08
C VAL A 62 -8.34 24.46 14.77
N GLU A 63 -7.66 25.36 15.52
CA GLU A 63 -8.24 26.53 16.16
C GLU A 63 -7.31 27.73 15.95
N GLY A 64 -7.79 28.78 15.32
CA GLY A 64 -6.98 29.97 14.99
C GLY A 64 -5.77 29.64 14.13
N GLY A 65 -5.91 28.71 13.18
CA GLY A 65 -4.83 28.24 12.30
C GLY A 65 -3.77 27.39 13.01
N LYS A 66 -4.03 26.92 14.23
CA LYS A 66 -3.07 26.14 15.05
C LYS A 66 -3.66 24.80 15.44
N PHE A 67 -2.79 23.81 15.62
CA PHE A 67 -3.13 22.50 16.16
C PHE A 67 -1.93 21.91 16.91
N GLN A 68 -2.18 20.90 17.75
CA GLN A 68 -1.13 20.17 18.45
C GLN A 68 -1.38 18.67 18.36
N LEU A 69 -0.44 17.92 17.77
CA LEU A 69 -0.45 16.46 17.74
C LEU A 69 0.54 15.95 18.80
N VAL A 70 0.10 15.04 19.64
CA VAL A 70 0.90 14.51 20.76
C VAL A 70 0.83 12.99 20.80
N GLY A 71 1.90 12.36 21.25
CA GLY A 71 1.97 10.91 21.42
C GLY A 71 3.32 10.44 21.92
N VAL A 72 3.52 9.14 21.92
CA VAL A 72 4.78 8.49 22.25
C VAL A 72 5.15 7.58 21.09
N ALA A 73 6.40 7.65 20.65
CA ALA A 73 6.97 6.74 19.67
C ALA A 73 7.97 5.81 20.37
N ASP A 74 7.70 4.50 20.31
CA ASP A 74 8.61 3.49 20.88
C ASP A 74 9.89 3.36 20.03
N GLU A 75 9.79 3.67 18.75
CA GLU A 75 10.87 3.73 17.78
C GLU A 75 10.62 4.83 16.73
N PRO A 76 11.63 5.28 15.96
CA PRO A 76 11.44 6.27 14.93
C PRO A 76 10.50 5.79 13.82
N ILE A 77 9.44 6.55 13.55
CA ILE A 77 8.47 6.28 12.48
C ILE A 77 8.31 7.54 11.62
N CYS A 78 8.36 7.40 10.32
CA CYS A 78 7.96 8.45 9.39
C CYS A 78 6.43 8.50 9.33
N ALA A 79 5.85 9.66 9.55
CA ALA A 79 4.40 9.86 9.47
C ALA A 79 4.08 11.10 8.65
N GLN A 80 2.92 11.11 8.02
CA GLN A 80 2.42 12.25 7.27
C GLN A 80 1.40 13.02 8.11
N VAL A 81 1.61 14.33 8.24
CA VAL A 81 0.62 15.25 8.77
C VAL A 81 -0.31 15.65 7.63
N ARG A 82 -1.61 15.33 7.73
CA ARG A 82 -2.57 15.59 6.65
C ARG A 82 -3.94 15.97 7.18
N VAL A 83 -4.75 16.61 6.36
CA VAL A 83 -6.18 16.80 6.65
C VAL A 83 -6.89 15.45 6.62
N LYS A 84 -7.72 15.18 7.62
CA LYS A 84 -8.45 13.91 7.78
C LYS A 84 -9.18 13.53 6.49
N ASP A 85 -9.07 12.26 6.10
CA ASP A 85 -9.69 11.67 4.91
C ASP A 85 -9.31 12.35 3.58
N ASN A 86 -8.16 13.04 3.56
CA ASN A 86 -7.63 13.72 2.39
C ASN A 86 -6.15 13.39 2.18
N TRP A 87 -5.57 13.92 1.11
CA TRP A 87 -4.22 13.63 0.66
C TRP A 87 -3.31 14.85 0.76
N GLY A 88 -2.00 14.62 0.74
CA GLY A 88 -0.98 15.65 0.83
C GLY A 88 -0.63 16.03 2.26
N GLY A 89 0.49 16.72 2.39
CA GLY A 89 1.03 17.18 3.66
C GLY A 89 2.46 16.71 3.94
N PRO A 90 3.14 17.40 4.85
CA PRO A 90 4.55 17.12 5.13
C PRO A 90 4.75 15.80 5.86
N TYR A 91 5.87 15.17 5.57
CA TYR A 91 6.36 14.05 6.36
C TYR A 91 7.19 14.53 7.54
N VAL A 92 7.03 13.84 8.67
CA VAL A 92 7.79 14.07 9.90
C VAL A 92 8.32 12.74 10.42
N MET A 93 9.50 12.74 10.99
CA MET A 93 10.02 11.61 11.74
C MET A 93 9.58 11.74 13.19
N LEU A 94 8.83 10.76 13.67
CA LEU A 94 8.41 10.68 15.06
C LEU A 94 9.59 10.20 15.90
N GLU A 95 10.12 11.11 16.64
CA GLU A 95 11.08 10.92 17.73
C GLU A 95 10.54 11.71 18.92
N ASN A 96 10.77 11.27 20.14
CA ASN A 96 10.13 11.86 21.33
C ASN A 96 10.71 13.23 21.69
N VAL A 97 10.51 14.21 20.81
CA VAL A 97 10.95 15.61 20.91
C VAL A 97 9.80 16.58 20.61
N GLU A 98 10.00 17.83 20.94
CA GLU A 98 9.09 18.91 20.52
C GLU A 98 9.47 19.40 19.13
N MET A 99 8.48 19.42 18.23
CA MET A 99 8.58 19.85 16.85
C MET A 99 7.65 21.03 16.58
N ASN A 100 8.05 21.90 15.66
CA ASN A 100 7.24 23.01 15.18
C ASN A 100 7.03 22.86 13.67
N LEU A 101 5.77 22.77 13.25
CA LEU A 101 5.36 22.73 11.85
C LEU A 101 4.76 24.09 11.49
N GLN A 102 5.38 24.79 10.56
CA GLN A 102 4.95 26.12 10.12
C GLN A 102 4.81 26.15 8.59
N GLY A 103 3.74 26.80 8.11
CA GLY A 103 3.52 26.91 6.67
C GLY A 103 2.15 27.42 6.29
N LYS A 104 1.78 27.14 5.05
CA LYS A 104 0.47 27.47 4.46
C LYS A 104 0.00 26.35 3.53
N ILE A 105 -1.29 26.34 3.25
CA ILE A 105 -1.86 25.59 2.15
C ILE A 105 -1.72 26.44 0.87
N ALA A 106 -0.93 25.95 -0.08
CA ALA A 106 -0.69 26.64 -1.35
C ALA A 106 -1.80 26.41 -2.36
N ASP A 107 -2.36 25.19 -2.38
CA ASP A 107 -3.45 24.83 -3.30
C ASP A 107 -4.27 23.66 -2.73
N VAL A 108 -5.52 23.53 -3.18
CA VAL A 108 -6.41 22.40 -2.86
C VAL A 108 -7.10 21.94 -4.13
N ARG A 109 -6.89 20.68 -4.51
CA ARG A 109 -7.44 20.09 -5.73
C ARG A 109 -8.35 18.90 -5.42
N GLU A 110 -9.47 18.78 -6.13
CA GLU A 110 -10.31 17.58 -6.07
C GLU A 110 -9.60 16.42 -6.76
N VAL A 111 -9.61 15.25 -6.12
CA VAL A 111 -9.09 13.99 -6.63
C VAL A 111 -10.13 12.88 -6.42
N PRO A 112 -10.06 11.72 -7.13
CA PRO A 112 -11.12 10.69 -7.07
C PRO A 112 -11.48 10.18 -5.67
N ALA A 113 -10.55 10.29 -4.70
CA ALA A 113 -10.73 9.78 -3.34
C ALA A 113 -10.67 10.90 -2.27
N GLY A 114 -11.14 12.12 -2.58
CA GLY A 114 -11.13 13.25 -1.64
C GLY A 114 -10.45 14.48 -2.21
N LYS A 115 -9.68 15.18 -1.40
CA LYS A 115 -8.93 16.37 -1.80
C LYS A 115 -7.43 16.15 -1.62
N LEU A 116 -6.66 16.77 -2.49
CA LEU A 116 -5.21 16.87 -2.35
C LEU A 116 -4.86 18.29 -1.90
N TYR A 117 -4.31 18.39 -0.71
CA TYR A 117 -3.81 19.63 -0.13
C TYR A 117 -2.32 19.77 -0.46
N ASP A 118 -1.96 20.87 -1.10
CA ASP A 118 -0.57 21.21 -1.38
C ASP A 118 -0.04 22.11 -0.24
N TRP A 119 0.93 21.62 0.49
CA TRP A 119 1.46 22.27 1.68
C TRP A 119 2.83 22.87 1.39
N GLU A 120 2.95 24.16 1.53
CA GLU A 120 4.24 24.83 1.67
C GLU A 120 4.59 24.94 3.16
N ALA A 121 5.15 23.89 3.73
CA ALA A 121 5.38 23.80 5.17
C ALA A 121 6.77 23.26 5.50
N LYS A 122 7.30 23.69 6.66
CA LYS A 122 8.57 23.23 7.22
C LYS A 122 8.37 22.73 8.63
N VAL A 123 9.00 21.60 8.94
CA VAL A 123 9.11 21.03 10.29
C VAL A 123 10.48 21.40 10.85
N MET A 124 10.51 21.80 12.11
CA MET A 124 11.72 22.18 12.84
C MET A 124 11.76 21.47 14.18
N GLY A 125 12.96 21.21 14.71
CA GLY A 125 13.14 20.61 16.03
C GLY A 125 13.28 19.07 16.02
N SER A 126 13.33 18.45 14.84
CA SER A 126 13.54 17.01 14.70
C SER A 126 14.78 16.73 13.84
N PRO A 127 15.89 16.30 14.44
CA PRO A 127 17.09 15.90 13.69
C PRO A 127 16.84 14.77 12.68
N LEU A 128 15.92 13.83 12.99
CA LEU A 128 15.57 12.77 12.05
C LEU A 128 14.74 13.31 10.87
N THR A 129 13.86 14.29 11.08
CA THR A 129 13.15 14.96 9.97
C THR A 129 14.12 15.77 9.09
N ASP A 130 15.09 16.44 9.70
CA ASP A 130 16.14 17.14 8.94
C ASP A 130 16.96 16.16 8.10
N LYS A 131 17.29 14.97 8.64
CA LYS A 131 17.95 13.91 7.88
C LYS A 131 17.05 13.37 6.76
N LEU A 132 15.75 13.14 7.00
CA LEU A 132 14.80 12.72 5.97
C LEU A 132 14.78 13.72 4.80
N ALA A 133 14.77 15.02 5.09
CA ALA A 133 14.79 16.06 4.07
C ALA A 133 16.05 16.00 3.17
N THR A 134 17.18 15.48 3.65
CA THR A 134 18.36 15.28 2.79
C THR A 134 18.17 14.16 1.78
N PHE A 135 17.43 13.12 2.14
CA PHE A 135 17.07 12.06 1.20
C PHE A 135 16.01 12.53 0.20
N ASP A 136 15.00 13.29 0.68
CA ASP A 136 13.99 13.87 -0.19
C ASP A 136 14.64 14.81 -1.23
N ALA A 137 15.53 15.70 -0.83
CA ALA A 137 16.25 16.58 -1.76
C ALA A 137 17.07 15.80 -2.82
N ARG A 138 17.67 14.67 -2.44
CA ARG A 138 18.38 13.80 -3.38
C ARG A 138 17.44 13.09 -4.35
N HIS A 139 16.29 12.65 -3.86
CA HIS A 139 15.24 12.07 -4.71
C HIS A 139 14.64 13.11 -5.65
N ASP A 140 14.32 14.30 -5.15
CA ASP A 140 13.71 15.39 -5.94
C ASP A 140 14.63 15.86 -7.08
N SER A 141 15.94 15.68 -6.95
CA SER A 141 16.87 15.97 -8.05
C SER A 141 16.62 15.09 -9.28
N LEU A 142 16.01 13.93 -9.12
CA LEU A 142 15.61 13.03 -10.22
C LEU A 142 14.46 13.61 -11.05
N ASP A 143 13.58 14.42 -10.44
CA ASP A 143 12.49 15.11 -11.16
C ASP A 143 13.03 16.12 -12.18
N ILE A 144 14.18 16.72 -11.91
CA ILE A 144 14.84 17.61 -12.85
C ILE A 144 15.31 16.82 -14.07
N LEU A 145 15.99 15.69 -13.84
CA LEU A 145 16.44 14.81 -14.91
C LEU A 145 15.27 14.23 -15.72
N TYR A 146 14.16 13.91 -15.04
CA TYR A 146 12.93 13.46 -15.69
C TYR A 146 12.38 14.51 -16.66
N LYS A 147 12.26 15.76 -16.20
CA LYS A 147 11.76 16.86 -17.02
C LYS A 147 12.67 17.12 -18.23
N GLU A 148 13.98 17.16 -18.01
CA GLU A 148 14.96 17.38 -19.07
C GLU A 148 14.84 16.33 -20.19
N TYR A 149 14.77 15.03 -19.83
CA TYR A 149 14.65 13.98 -20.84
C TYR A 149 13.26 13.98 -21.50
N GLN A 150 12.18 14.23 -20.74
CA GLN A 150 10.82 14.31 -21.28
C GLN A 150 10.68 15.47 -22.27
N GLU A 151 11.21 16.64 -21.95
CA GLU A 151 11.19 17.81 -22.84
C GLU A 151 12.00 17.54 -24.11
N LYS A 152 13.20 16.97 -23.98
CA LYS A 152 14.08 16.66 -25.10
C LYS A 152 13.45 15.70 -26.10
N TYR A 153 12.70 14.70 -25.65
CA TYR A 153 12.15 13.65 -26.50
C TYR A 153 10.61 13.72 -26.66
N ALA A 154 9.99 14.84 -26.28
CA ALA A 154 8.52 15.02 -26.30
C ALA A 154 7.90 14.69 -27.67
N GLU A 155 8.49 15.20 -28.77
CA GLU A 155 7.98 14.95 -30.13
C GLU A 155 8.17 13.51 -30.56
N VAL A 156 9.26 12.83 -30.15
CA VAL A 156 9.49 11.42 -30.43
C VAL A 156 8.39 10.57 -29.77
N TYR A 157 8.12 10.80 -28.47
CA TYR A 157 7.07 10.08 -27.75
C TYR A 157 5.67 10.38 -28.31
N LYS A 158 5.39 11.61 -28.71
CA LYS A 158 4.14 11.98 -29.35
C LYS A 158 3.96 11.23 -30.68
N LYS A 159 5.01 11.14 -31.49
CA LYS A 159 5.00 10.39 -32.75
C LYS A 159 4.82 8.89 -32.52
N MET A 160 5.53 8.29 -31.53
CA MET A 160 5.36 6.89 -31.17
C MET A 160 3.89 6.57 -30.81
N ARG A 161 3.23 7.44 -30.04
CA ARG A 161 1.81 7.24 -29.64
C ARG A 161 0.83 7.37 -30.81
N SER A 162 1.19 8.09 -31.86
CA SER A 162 0.33 8.31 -33.04
C SER A 162 0.41 7.20 -34.08
N LEU A 163 1.51 6.45 -34.13
CA LEU A 163 1.79 5.40 -35.10
C LEU A 163 1.26 4.03 -34.63
N LYS A 164 0.97 3.13 -35.60
CA LYS A 164 0.51 1.76 -35.33
C LYS A 164 1.10 0.77 -36.31
N GLY A 165 1.11 -0.51 -35.95
CA GLY A 165 1.51 -1.62 -36.82
C GLY A 165 2.90 -1.44 -37.45
N ALA A 166 3.02 -1.61 -38.75
CA ALA A 166 4.28 -1.56 -39.48
C ALA A 166 4.96 -0.18 -39.43
N GLU A 167 4.20 0.91 -39.40
CA GLU A 167 4.76 2.26 -39.30
C GLU A 167 5.43 2.50 -37.96
N LEU A 168 4.80 2.06 -36.84
CA LEU A 168 5.42 2.11 -35.54
C LEU A 168 6.69 1.26 -35.47
N ALA A 169 6.65 0.04 -36.01
CA ALA A 169 7.78 -0.85 -36.01
C ALA A 169 8.98 -0.26 -36.84
N ALA A 170 8.68 0.40 -37.94
CA ALA A 170 9.70 1.09 -38.74
C ALA A 170 10.27 2.30 -37.99
N PHE A 171 9.43 3.10 -37.35
CA PHE A 171 9.86 4.27 -36.57
C PHE A 171 10.73 3.85 -35.36
N GLN A 172 10.40 2.76 -34.68
CA GLN A 172 11.20 2.21 -33.57
C GLN A 172 12.61 1.81 -33.95
N GLN A 173 12.90 1.58 -35.26
CA GLN A 173 14.24 1.29 -35.75
C GLN A 173 15.07 2.54 -36.08
N THR A 174 14.46 3.74 -36.04
CA THR A 174 15.20 4.99 -36.30
C THR A 174 16.14 5.32 -35.15
N ASP A 175 17.25 6.00 -35.46
CA ASP A 175 18.23 6.43 -34.46
C ASP A 175 17.61 7.39 -33.43
N GLU A 176 16.68 8.25 -33.90
CA GLU A 176 15.93 9.18 -33.03
C GLU A 176 15.10 8.44 -31.97
N CYS A 177 14.36 7.39 -32.38
CA CYS A 177 13.55 6.60 -31.45
C CYS A 177 14.43 5.77 -30.49
N LYS A 178 15.50 5.15 -30.99
CA LYS A 178 16.46 4.43 -30.14
C LYS A 178 17.10 5.34 -29.13
N ALA A 179 17.52 6.55 -29.49
CA ALA A 179 18.08 7.53 -28.55
C ALA A 179 17.10 7.93 -27.45
N ALA A 180 15.80 8.05 -27.77
CA ALA A 180 14.77 8.34 -26.76
C ALA A 180 14.58 7.17 -25.78
N VAL A 181 14.53 5.93 -26.28
CA VAL A 181 14.41 4.71 -25.47
C VAL A 181 15.65 4.51 -24.59
N ASP A 182 16.84 4.74 -25.12
CA ASP A 182 18.09 4.66 -24.35
C ASP A 182 18.15 5.74 -23.26
N ALA A 183 17.66 6.95 -23.54
CA ALA A 183 17.59 8.02 -22.56
C ALA A 183 16.61 7.68 -21.43
N GLU A 184 15.45 7.11 -21.74
CA GLU A 184 14.47 6.63 -20.78
C GLU A 184 15.06 5.52 -19.90
N LYS A 185 15.72 4.54 -20.52
CA LYS A 185 16.40 3.48 -19.79
C LYS A 185 17.46 4.05 -18.83
N ASN A 186 18.33 4.92 -19.33
CA ASN A 186 19.37 5.55 -18.51
C ASN A 186 18.79 6.37 -17.35
N PHE A 187 17.64 7.01 -17.57
CA PHE A 187 16.93 7.70 -16.48
C PHE A 187 16.49 6.71 -15.39
N PHE A 188 15.82 5.61 -15.75
CA PHE A 188 15.37 4.62 -14.76
C PHE A 188 16.53 3.90 -14.08
N ASP A 189 17.61 3.59 -14.79
CA ASP A 189 18.85 3.06 -14.21
C ASP A 189 19.46 4.04 -13.19
N THR A 190 19.36 5.36 -13.46
CA THR A 190 19.81 6.42 -12.54
C THR A 190 18.90 6.51 -11.31
N VAL A 191 17.58 6.42 -11.49
CA VAL A 191 16.62 6.39 -10.38
C VAL A 191 16.91 5.21 -9.45
N GLU A 192 16.99 4.00 -10.02
CA GLU A 192 17.27 2.78 -9.26
C GLU A 192 18.60 2.88 -8.50
N SER A 193 19.69 3.27 -9.19
CA SER A 193 21.00 3.39 -8.56
C SER A 193 21.04 4.46 -7.47
N THR A 194 20.30 5.56 -7.62
CA THR A 194 20.21 6.62 -6.62
C THR A 194 19.48 6.15 -5.37
N ILE A 195 18.31 5.51 -5.55
CA ILE A 195 17.53 4.96 -4.43
C ILE A 195 18.32 3.86 -3.72
N MET A 196 18.83 2.88 -4.47
CA MET A 196 19.59 1.77 -3.90
C MET A 196 20.91 2.22 -3.25
N GLY A 197 21.53 3.30 -3.73
CA GLY A 197 22.67 3.91 -3.08
C GLY A 197 22.29 4.42 -1.68
N MET A 198 21.22 5.22 -1.56
CA MET A 198 20.73 5.72 -0.27
C MET A 198 20.34 4.56 0.69
N VAL A 199 19.69 3.54 0.16
CA VAL A 199 19.25 2.36 0.91
C VAL A 199 20.44 1.56 1.45
N ASN A 200 21.43 1.26 0.60
CA ASN A 200 22.60 0.46 0.98
C ASN A 200 23.51 1.19 1.98
N ASP A 201 23.66 2.53 1.82
CA ASP A 201 24.42 3.35 2.76
C ASP A 201 23.78 3.37 4.17
N ASN A 202 22.52 2.97 4.30
CA ASN A 202 21.75 2.99 5.55
C ASN A 202 21.17 1.62 5.93
N LYS A 203 21.63 0.52 5.33
CA LYS A 203 21.07 -0.84 5.54
C LYS A 203 21.15 -1.35 6.97
N ASP A 204 22.12 -0.86 7.75
CA ASP A 204 22.34 -1.26 9.14
C ASP A 204 21.48 -0.48 10.13
N SER A 205 20.41 0.16 9.67
CA SER A 205 19.46 0.93 10.47
C SER A 205 18.05 0.91 9.85
N PHE A 206 17.05 1.34 10.63
CA PHE A 206 15.66 1.46 10.15
C PHE A 206 15.51 2.35 8.89
N TRP A 207 16.50 3.19 8.59
CA TRP A 207 16.51 4.03 7.39
C TRP A 207 16.50 3.22 6.09
N GLY A 208 17.22 2.10 6.02
CA GLY A 208 17.24 1.27 4.82
C GLY A 208 15.84 0.81 4.38
N PRO A 209 15.10 0.05 5.21
CA PRO A 209 13.72 -0.33 4.91
C PRO A 209 12.76 0.86 4.75
N LEU A 210 12.92 1.95 5.53
CA LEU A 210 12.13 3.16 5.38
C LEU A 210 12.30 3.78 3.99
N LEU A 211 13.54 3.94 3.51
CA LEU A 211 13.82 4.56 2.21
C LEU A 211 13.28 3.71 1.05
N LEU A 212 13.35 2.38 1.15
CA LEU A 212 12.69 1.49 0.18
C LEU A 212 11.17 1.72 0.18
N THR A 213 10.53 1.69 1.35
CA THR A 213 9.09 1.94 1.46
C THR A 213 8.70 3.34 0.95
N LYS A 214 9.56 4.35 1.16
CA LYS A 214 9.23 5.73 0.77
C LYS A 214 9.37 6.00 -0.73
N TYR A 215 10.37 5.41 -1.37
CA TYR A 215 10.72 5.77 -2.76
C TYR A 215 10.40 4.68 -3.79
N MET A 216 9.98 3.51 -3.36
CA MET A 216 9.43 2.48 -4.24
C MET A 216 7.91 2.41 -4.10
N ASN A 217 7.20 2.13 -5.18
CA ASN A 217 5.73 2.06 -5.17
C ASN A 217 5.20 0.77 -4.51
N TYR A 218 6.01 -0.28 -4.50
CA TYR A 218 5.72 -1.58 -3.88
C TYR A 218 7.03 -2.32 -3.65
N LEU A 219 7.00 -3.29 -2.72
CA LEU A 219 8.10 -4.22 -2.47
C LEU A 219 7.62 -5.64 -2.78
N GLY A 220 8.47 -6.41 -3.45
CA GLY A 220 8.16 -7.78 -3.86
C GLY A 220 9.30 -8.75 -3.56
N LYS A 221 9.21 -9.95 -4.11
CA LYS A 221 10.22 -11.02 -3.91
C LYS A 221 11.62 -10.62 -4.41
N GLU A 222 11.74 -9.65 -5.30
CA GLU A 222 13.00 -9.10 -5.78
C GLU A 222 13.81 -8.39 -4.67
N GLN A 223 13.13 -7.91 -3.61
CA GLN A 223 13.80 -7.34 -2.44
C GLN A 223 14.12 -8.37 -1.34
N ALA A 224 13.80 -9.66 -1.55
CA ALA A 224 13.99 -10.70 -0.54
C ALA A 224 15.45 -10.85 -0.09
N ASP A 225 16.39 -10.82 -1.03
CA ASP A 225 17.83 -10.95 -0.72
C ASP A 225 18.31 -9.76 0.11
N TYR A 226 17.86 -8.55 -0.22
CA TYR A 226 18.15 -7.36 0.58
C TYR A 226 17.61 -7.53 2.02
N TYR A 227 16.34 -7.91 2.16
CA TYR A 227 15.72 -8.13 3.47
C TYR A 227 16.47 -9.20 4.28
N ASN A 228 16.80 -10.34 3.66
CA ASN A 228 17.51 -11.43 4.32
C ASN A 228 18.89 -11.01 4.84
N GLY A 229 19.56 -10.09 4.16
CA GLY A 229 20.84 -9.52 4.54
C GLY A 229 20.79 -8.43 5.62
N LEU A 230 19.61 -7.99 6.06
CA LEU A 230 19.47 -6.99 7.11
C LEU A 230 19.84 -7.55 8.50
N PRO A 231 20.40 -6.72 9.41
CA PRO A 231 20.54 -7.06 10.81
C PRO A 231 19.19 -7.39 11.48
N GLU A 232 19.20 -8.23 12.51
CA GLU A 232 17.96 -8.69 13.17
C GLU A 232 17.19 -7.55 13.87
N ASP A 233 17.86 -6.57 14.42
CA ASP A 233 17.25 -5.38 15.02
C ASP A 233 16.58 -4.52 13.96
N VAL A 234 17.16 -4.40 12.76
CA VAL A 234 16.56 -3.70 11.61
C VAL A 234 15.34 -4.46 11.08
N LYS A 235 15.41 -5.80 10.95
CA LYS A 235 14.25 -6.63 10.59
C LYS A 235 13.10 -6.48 11.59
N ASN A 236 13.41 -6.33 12.87
CA ASN A 236 12.44 -6.16 13.94
C ASN A 236 11.91 -4.75 14.11
N SER A 237 12.48 -3.74 13.42
CA SER A 237 11.97 -2.38 13.38
C SER A 237 10.60 -2.29 12.70
N PHE A 238 9.89 -1.17 12.88
CA PHE A 238 8.61 -0.92 12.22
C PHE A 238 8.69 -1.13 10.70
N TYR A 239 9.68 -0.51 10.04
CA TYR A 239 9.84 -0.63 8.59
C TYR A 239 10.36 -1.99 8.15
N GLY A 240 11.20 -2.65 8.93
CA GLY A 240 11.63 -4.02 8.67
C GLY A 240 10.45 -4.99 8.65
N LYS A 241 9.55 -4.88 9.63
CA LYS A 241 8.30 -5.68 9.69
C LYS A 241 7.34 -5.35 8.55
N LYS A 242 7.15 -4.06 8.21
CA LYS A 242 6.34 -3.66 7.07
C LYS A 242 6.88 -4.23 5.77
N MET A 243 8.18 -4.11 5.53
CA MET A 243 8.87 -4.68 4.39
C MET A 243 8.70 -6.21 4.32
N GLN A 244 8.83 -6.92 5.45
CA GLN A 244 8.62 -8.36 5.51
C GLN A 244 7.22 -8.76 5.03
N LEU A 245 6.20 -8.09 5.57
CA LEU A 245 4.80 -8.40 5.23
C LEU A 245 4.43 -8.00 3.79
N GLU A 246 5.15 -7.09 3.19
CA GLU A 246 4.96 -6.71 1.79
C GLU A 246 5.65 -7.69 0.84
N ILE A 247 6.85 -8.14 1.15
CA ILE A 247 7.58 -9.17 0.38
C ILE A 247 6.89 -10.54 0.50
N TRP A 248 6.39 -10.86 1.69
CA TRP A 248 5.70 -12.12 2.01
C TRP A 248 4.32 -11.85 2.62
N PRO A 249 3.34 -11.37 1.83
CA PRO A 249 2.01 -11.04 2.34
C PRO A 249 1.29 -12.23 2.97
N GLU A 250 1.67 -13.46 2.59
CA GLU A 250 1.18 -14.69 3.21
C GLU A 250 1.45 -14.77 4.71
N LEU A 251 2.49 -14.11 5.22
CA LEU A 251 2.77 -14.06 6.67
C LEU A 251 1.71 -13.27 7.44
N ALA A 252 1.15 -12.23 6.82
CA ALA A 252 0.10 -11.42 7.44
C ALA A 252 -1.23 -12.16 7.57
N ILE A 253 -1.48 -13.13 6.69
CA ILE A 253 -2.76 -13.83 6.58
C ILE A 253 -2.71 -15.30 7.03
N ALA A 254 -1.54 -15.81 7.41
CA ALA A 254 -1.32 -17.21 7.77
C ALA A 254 -2.33 -17.77 8.80
N ASN A 255 -2.83 -16.92 9.72
CA ASN A 255 -3.85 -17.29 10.70
C ASN A 255 -5.29 -17.01 10.23
N GLN A 256 -5.49 -16.34 9.08
CA GLN A 256 -6.82 -15.91 8.60
C GLN A 256 -7.45 -16.94 7.68
N VAL A 257 -6.64 -17.78 7.02
CA VAL A 257 -7.12 -18.80 6.08
C VAL A 257 -7.98 -19.88 6.75
N LYS A 258 -7.91 -20.04 8.07
CA LYS A 258 -8.63 -21.09 8.80
C LYS A 258 -10.11 -20.81 9.02
N ALA A 259 -10.52 -19.56 9.09
CA ALA A 259 -11.88 -19.19 9.47
C ALA A 259 -12.30 -17.87 8.83
N PHE A 260 -12.71 -17.89 7.59
CA PHE A 260 -13.39 -16.77 6.97
C PHE A 260 -14.67 -17.23 6.27
N LYS A 261 -15.56 -16.29 6.05
CA LYS A 261 -16.82 -16.51 5.36
C LYS A 261 -16.85 -15.73 4.07
N LEU A 262 -17.49 -16.30 3.08
CA LEU A 262 -17.70 -15.74 1.74
C LEU A 262 -19.17 -15.48 1.53
N THR A 263 -19.52 -14.38 0.92
CA THR A 263 -20.89 -14.09 0.51
C THR A 263 -21.11 -14.57 -0.91
N GLY A 264 -22.02 -15.53 -1.08
CA GLY A 264 -22.42 -16.04 -2.38
C GLY A 264 -23.31 -15.06 -3.15
N ASP A 265 -23.50 -15.34 -4.43
CA ASP A 265 -24.38 -14.59 -5.32
C ASP A 265 -25.89 -14.76 -4.98
N ASP A 266 -26.20 -15.75 -4.17
CA ASP A 266 -27.53 -16.00 -3.58
C ASP A 266 -27.75 -15.26 -2.24
N GLY A 267 -26.79 -14.43 -1.83
CA GLY A 267 -26.80 -13.69 -0.57
C GLY A 267 -26.54 -14.53 0.68
N LYS A 268 -26.20 -15.81 0.53
CA LYS A 268 -25.87 -16.68 1.67
C LYS A 268 -24.40 -16.60 2.03
N GLU A 269 -24.13 -16.84 3.32
CA GLU A 269 -22.77 -17.02 3.82
C GLU A 269 -22.30 -18.47 3.59
N TYR A 270 -21.08 -18.58 3.09
CA TYR A 270 -20.37 -19.84 2.89
C TYR A 270 -19.13 -19.84 3.77
N ASP A 271 -19.06 -20.84 4.64
CA ASP A 271 -17.88 -21.04 5.49
C ASP A 271 -16.76 -21.70 4.66
N PHE A 272 -15.61 -21.10 4.61
CA PHE A 272 -14.46 -21.67 3.89
C PHE A 272 -14.07 -23.04 4.44
N ALA A 273 -14.18 -23.24 5.76
CA ALA A 273 -13.90 -24.54 6.37
C ALA A 273 -14.78 -25.67 5.77
N LYS A 274 -16.04 -25.36 5.40
CA LYS A 274 -16.93 -26.33 4.73
C LYS A 274 -16.57 -26.49 3.26
N LEU A 275 -16.15 -25.44 2.57
CA LEU A 275 -15.72 -25.51 1.17
C LEU A 275 -14.43 -26.32 1.01
N SER A 276 -13.58 -26.32 2.02
CA SER A 276 -12.33 -27.06 2.07
C SER A 276 -12.44 -28.46 2.70
N GLU A 277 -13.63 -28.84 3.21
CA GLU A 277 -13.82 -30.12 3.88
C GLU A 277 -13.50 -31.30 2.96
N GLY A 278 -12.66 -32.22 3.44
CA GLY A 278 -12.21 -33.38 2.67
C GLY A 278 -11.19 -33.08 1.57
N LYS A 279 -10.77 -31.81 1.42
CA LYS A 279 -9.71 -31.42 0.48
C LYS A 279 -8.34 -31.43 1.17
N LYS A 280 -7.31 -31.83 0.43
CA LYS A 280 -5.92 -31.76 0.90
C LYS A 280 -5.31 -30.40 0.68
N TYR A 281 -5.62 -29.79 -0.47
CA TYR A 281 -5.14 -28.46 -0.86
C TYR A 281 -6.25 -27.65 -1.52
N VAL A 282 -6.30 -26.36 -1.22
CA VAL A 282 -7.25 -25.41 -1.80
C VAL A 282 -6.49 -24.23 -2.36
N LEU A 283 -6.74 -23.89 -3.62
CA LEU A 283 -6.26 -22.67 -4.24
C LEU A 283 -7.28 -21.56 -3.99
N LEU A 284 -6.91 -20.52 -3.23
CA LEU A 284 -7.64 -19.27 -3.18
C LEU A 284 -7.16 -18.41 -4.35
N ASP A 285 -8.07 -18.08 -5.27
CA ASP A 285 -7.76 -17.33 -6.49
C ASP A 285 -8.51 -15.99 -6.47
N PHE A 286 -7.79 -14.91 -6.19
CA PHE A 286 -8.33 -13.56 -6.24
C PHE A 286 -8.16 -12.99 -7.65
N TRP A 287 -9.29 -12.63 -8.27
CA TRP A 287 -9.34 -12.23 -9.66
C TRP A 287 -10.37 -11.11 -9.93
N ALA A 288 -10.50 -10.68 -11.19
CA ALA A 288 -11.58 -9.80 -11.63
C ALA A 288 -11.88 -10.01 -13.12
N SER A 289 -13.11 -9.69 -13.53
CA SER A 289 -13.56 -9.80 -14.93
C SER A 289 -12.72 -8.95 -15.90
N TRP A 290 -12.29 -7.79 -15.46
CA TRP A 290 -11.46 -6.84 -16.20
C TRP A 290 -9.97 -7.16 -16.17
N CYS A 291 -9.55 -8.13 -15.35
CA CYS A 291 -8.15 -8.50 -15.20
C CYS A 291 -7.68 -9.41 -16.34
N GLY A 292 -7.04 -8.83 -17.34
CA GLY A 292 -6.49 -9.59 -18.47
C GLY A 292 -5.50 -10.68 -18.08
N PRO A 293 -4.51 -10.41 -17.20
CA PRO A 293 -3.61 -11.45 -16.68
C PRO A 293 -4.33 -12.59 -15.96
N CYS A 294 -5.36 -12.31 -15.15
CA CYS A 294 -6.16 -13.34 -14.47
C CYS A 294 -6.83 -14.26 -15.48
N ARG A 295 -7.47 -13.69 -16.50
CA ARG A 295 -8.15 -14.47 -17.53
C ARG A 295 -7.18 -15.33 -18.36
N ARG A 296 -5.94 -14.86 -18.57
CA ARG A 296 -4.89 -15.66 -19.22
C ARG A 296 -4.43 -16.84 -18.35
N GLU A 297 -4.54 -16.71 -17.02
CA GLU A 297 -4.19 -17.78 -16.07
C GLU A 297 -5.27 -18.87 -15.96
N LEU A 298 -6.54 -18.56 -16.15
CA LEU A 298 -7.64 -19.51 -16.01
C LEU A 298 -7.48 -20.84 -16.77
N PRO A 299 -6.92 -20.90 -18.00
CA PRO A 299 -6.64 -22.17 -18.66
C PRO A 299 -5.72 -23.10 -17.87
N ASN A 300 -4.69 -22.56 -17.20
CA ASN A 300 -3.78 -23.32 -16.36
C ASN A 300 -4.50 -23.85 -15.11
N VAL A 301 -5.31 -23.00 -14.46
CA VAL A 301 -6.13 -23.40 -13.30
C VAL A 301 -7.13 -24.49 -13.68
N LYS A 302 -7.83 -24.34 -14.81
CA LYS A 302 -8.78 -25.37 -15.33
C LYS A 302 -8.08 -26.70 -15.58
N LYS A 303 -6.89 -26.69 -16.17
CA LYS A 303 -6.08 -27.89 -16.40
C LYS A 303 -5.68 -28.55 -15.08
N ALA A 304 -5.17 -27.76 -14.13
CA ALA A 304 -4.80 -28.28 -12.81
C ALA A 304 -6.02 -28.82 -12.06
N TYR A 305 -7.16 -28.13 -12.10
CA TYR A 305 -8.39 -28.59 -11.47
C TYR A 305 -8.85 -29.93 -12.05
N ALA A 306 -8.89 -30.07 -13.37
CA ALA A 306 -9.27 -31.31 -14.04
C ALA A 306 -8.34 -32.49 -13.68
N GLU A 307 -7.02 -32.25 -13.50
CA GLU A 307 -6.04 -33.29 -13.19
C GLU A 307 -6.03 -33.71 -11.71
N PHE A 308 -6.35 -32.77 -10.78
CA PHE A 308 -6.09 -32.99 -9.35
C PHE A 308 -7.33 -32.94 -8.45
N LYS A 309 -8.52 -32.53 -8.92
CA LYS A 309 -9.74 -32.45 -8.08
C LYS A 309 -10.08 -33.76 -7.37
N ASP A 310 -9.93 -34.88 -8.06
CA ASP A 310 -10.22 -36.22 -7.50
C ASP A 310 -9.09 -36.73 -6.56
N LYS A 311 -7.99 -36.00 -6.51
CA LYS A 311 -6.87 -36.28 -5.59
C LYS A 311 -6.90 -35.40 -4.33
N GLY A 312 -7.94 -34.58 -4.18
CA GLY A 312 -8.13 -33.70 -3.02
C GLY A 312 -7.73 -32.25 -3.26
N PHE A 313 -7.62 -31.80 -4.50
CA PHE A 313 -7.44 -30.40 -4.85
C PHE A 313 -8.78 -29.69 -5.06
N GLU A 314 -8.90 -28.46 -4.59
CA GLU A 314 -10.05 -27.60 -4.83
C GLU A 314 -9.58 -26.19 -5.21
N VAL A 315 -10.44 -25.43 -5.86
CA VAL A 315 -10.24 -24.01 -6.15
C VAL A 315 -11.42 -23.23 -5.58
N VAL A 316 -11.16 -22.10 -4.99
CA VAL A 316 -12.16 -21.12 -4.56
C VAL A 316 -11.75 -19.78 -5.16
N SER A 317 -12.47 -19.32 -6.19
CA SER A 317 -12.20 -18.03 -6.82
C SER A 317 -13.02 -16.93 -6.16
N ILE A 318 -12.35 -15.81 -5.85
CA ILE A 318 -12.91 -14.64 -5.16
C ILE A 318 -12.70 -13.42 -6.05
N SER A 319 -13.77 -12.89 -6.61
CA SER A 319 -13.71 -11.72 -7.48
C SER A 319 -13.75 -10.42 -6.66
N ILE A 320 -12.92 -9.46 -7.09
CA ILE A 320 -12.92 -8.08 -6.59
C ILE A 320 -13.70 -7.12 -7.52
N ASP A 321 -14.52 -7.62 -8.41
CA ASP A 321 -15.36 -6.79 -9.27
C ASP A 321 -16.28 -5.89 -8.46
N GLN A 322 -16.33 -4.61 -8.80
CA GLN A 322 -17.24 -3.66 -8.16
C GLN A 322 -18.69 -3.91 -8.59
N LYS A 323 -18.89 -4.34 -9.85
CA LYS A 323 -20.21 -4.61 -10.42
C LYS A 323 -20.43 -6.12 -10.52
N GLU A 324 -21.53 -6.56 -9.96
CA GLU A 324 -21.93 -7.98 -10.02
C GLU A 324 -22.23 -8.45 -11.44
N GLU A 325 -22.77 -7.58 -12.28
CA GLU A 325 -23.09 -7.87 -13.69
C GLU A 325 -21.84 -8.26 -14.49
N ASP A 326 -20.73 -7.55 -14.30
CA ASP A 326 -19.46 -7.80 -14.98
C ASP A 326 -18.88 -9.16 -14.56
N TRP A 327 -18.89 -9.42 -13.25
CA TRP A 327 -18.49 -10.72 -12.69
C TRP A 327 -19.36 -11.88 -13.24
N ARG A 328 -20.69 -11.75 -13.19
CA ARG A 328 -21.60 -12.79 -13.70
C ARG A 328 -21.41 -13.04 -15.19
N LYS A 329 -21.17 -11.99 -15.96
CA LYS A 329 -20.85 -12.12 -17.39
C LYS A 329 -19.58 -12.91 -17.60
N ALA A 330 -18.51 -12.58 -16.87
CA ALA A 330 -17.23 -13.28 -16.96
C ALA A 330 -17.34 -14.75 -16.54
N LEU A 331 -18.10 -15.07 -15.49
CA LEU A 331 -18.36 -16.48 -15.10
C LEU A 331 -19.01 -17.28 -16.21
N LYS A 332 -19.97 -16.70 -16.94
CA LYS A 332 -20.63 -17.37 -18.09
C LYS A 332 -19.66 -17.59 -19.24
N GLU A 333 -18.78 -16.64 -19.50
CA GLU A 333 -17.77 -16.74 -20.54
C GLU A 333 -16.70 -17.78 -20.19
N GLU A 334 -16.23 -17.77 -18.95
CA GLU A 334 -15.13 -18.63 -18.49
C GLU A 334 -15.57 -20.03 -18.09
N GLN A 335 -16.87 -20.26 -17.78
CA GLN A 335 -17.41 -21.57 -17.41
C GLN A 335 -16.61 -22.28 -16.29
N LEU A 336 -16.32 -21.56 -15.22
CA LEU A 336 -15.56 -22.09 -14.08
C LEU A 336 -16.39 -23.16 -13.34
N GLN A 337 -15.78 -24.31 -13.03
CA GLN A 337 -16.44 -25.50 -12.48
C GLN A 337 -16.26 -25.65 -10.96
N TRP A 338 -15.70 -24.66 -10.30
CA TRP A 338 -15.43 -24.63 -8.86
C TRP A 338 -16.17 -23.48 -8.18
N PRO A 339 -16.23 -23.42 -6.84
CA PRO A 339 -16.87 -22.33 -6.11
C PRO A 339 -16.32 -20.94 -6.48
N ASN A 340 -17.22 -20.01 -6.79
CA ASN A 340 -16.89 -18.65 -7.19
C ASN A 340 -17.71 -17.66 -6.38
N PHE A 341 -17.04 -16.65 -5.84
CA PHE A 341 -17.60 -15.61 -5.00
C PHE A 341 -17.20 -14.24 -5.50
N ARG A 342 -17.94 -13.22 -5.09
CA ARG A 342 -17.56 -11.81 -5.27
C ARG A 342 -17.59 -11.15 -3.90
N ASP A 343 -16.41 -10.96 -3.31
CA ASP A 343 -16.28 -10.48 -1.94
C ASP A 343 -15.04 -9.61 -1.76
N ASN A 344 -15.25 -8.27 -1.82
CA ASN A 344 -14.18 -7.31 -1.63
C ASN A 344 -13.71 -7.27 -0.17
N ALA A 345 -14.60 -7.52 0.80
CA ALA A 345 -14.23 -7.50 2.21
C ALA A 345 -13.25 -8.64 2.54
N VAL A 346 -13.46 -9.82 1.93
CA VAL A 346 -12.51 -10.93 2.06
C VAL A 346 -11.19 -10.60 1.36
N ALA A 347 -11.20 -9.96 0.19
CA ALA A 347 -9.97 -9.52 -0.46
C ALA A 347 -9.18 -8.53 0.41
N ASP A 348 -9.87 -7.58 1.05
CA ASP A 348 -9.25 -6.66 2.01
C ASP A 348 -8.69 -7.38 3.24
N GLN A 349 -9.42 -8.37 3.77
CA GLN A 349 -8.95 -9.21 4.86
C GLN A 349 -7.66 -9.95 4.49
N PHE A 350 -7.57 -10.44 3.27
CA PHE A 350 -6.38 -11.12 2.72
C PHE A 350 -5.31 -10.15 2.19
N LYS A 351 -5.47 -8.84 2.41
CA LYS A 351 -4.52 -7.80 1.98
C LYS A 351 -4.21 -7.85 0.48
N VAL A 352 -5.19 -8.19 -0.33
CA VAL A 352 -5.05 -8.26 -1.79
C VAL A 352 -4.99 -6.85 -2.36
N LYS A 353 -3.83 -6.40 -2.76
CA LYS A 353 -3.59 -5.06 -3.35
C LYS A 353 -3.73 -5.05 -4.87
N ALA A 354 -3.55 -6.19 -5.50
CA ALA A 354 -3.60 -6.35 -6.95
C ALA A 354 -4.08 -7.75 -7.33
N VAL A 355 -4.58 -7.93 -8.53
CA VAL A 355 -4.95 -9.23 -9.09
C VAL A 355 -4.20 -9.50 -10.40
N PRO A 356 -3.81 -10.77 -10.68
CA PRO A 356 -4.09 -11.98 -9.93
C PRO A 356 -3.26 -12.11 -8.65
N THR A 357 -3.90 -12.52 -7.54
CA THR A 357 -3.24 -12.96 -6.31
C THR A 357 -3.77 -14.35 -5.98
N VAL A 358 -2.88 -15.31 -5.73
CA VAL A 358 -3.25 -16.69 -5.43
C VAL A 358 -2.51 -17.22 -4.21
N TYR A 359 -3.21 -18.03 -3.40
CA TYR A 359 -2.64 -18.73 -2.26
C TYR A 359 -3.04 -20.19 -2.32
N LEU A 360 -2.06 -21.10 -2.33
CA LEU A 360 -2.29 -22.53 -2.18
C LEU A 360 -2.21 -22.91 -0.71
N CYS A 361 -3.32 -23.38 -0.16
CA CYS A 361 -3.46 -23.70 1.25
C CYS A 361 -3.58 -25.21 1.46
N ASP A 362 -2.99 -25.74 2.55
CA ASP A 362 -3.20 -27.10 3.00
C ASP A 362 -4.55 -27.26 3.76
N ALA A 363 -4.90 -28.48 4.13
CA ALA A 363 -6.09 -28.80 4.90
C ALA A 363 -6.18 -28.12 6.28
N ASN A 364 -5.06 -27.65 6.81
CA ASN A 364 -4.98 -26.93 8.07
C ASN A 364 -5.08 -25.42 7.89
N GLY A 365 -5.21 -24.92 6.63
CA GLY A 365 -5.23 -23.53 6.29
C GLY A 365 -3.85 -22.86 6.32
N ASN A 366 -2.76 -23.62 6.28
CA ASN A 366 -1.45 -23.06 6.10
C ASN A 366 -1.19 -22.79 4.62
N ILE A 367 -0.64 -21.62 4.31
CA ILE A 367 -0.24 -21.29 2.93
C ILE A 367 1.06 -22.05 2.63
N VAL A 368 1.02 -22.89 1.61
CA VAL A 368 2.16 -23.74 1.18
C VAL A 368 2.83 -23.24 -0.10
N ALA A 369 2.17 -22.33 -0.82
CA ALA A 369 2.71 -21.57 -1.96
C ALA A 369 1.88 -20.33 -2.21
N ALA A 370 2.47 -19.28 -2.78
CA ALA A 370 1.80 -18.04 -3.08
C ALA A 370 2.24 -17.48 -4.45
N ASN A 371 1.34 -16.80 -5.13
CA ASN A 371 1.57 -16.07 -6.39
C ASN A 371 2.38 -16.90 -7.42
N GLU A 372 3.58 -16.47 -7.80
CA GLU A 372 4.36 -17.10 -8.87
C GLU A 372 4.70 -18.57 -8.58
N GLU A 373 4.74 -18.97 -7.32
CA GLU A 373 5.03 -20.35 -6.89
C GLU A 373 3.87 -21.32 -7.20
N CYS A 374 2.66 -20.78 -7.43
CA CYS A 374 1.45 -21.56 -7.71
C CYS A 374 0.60 -20.96 -8.86
N ARG A 375 1.27 -20.39 -9.87
CA ARG A 375 0.63 -19.94 -11.13
C ARG A 375 1.31 -20.58 -12.34
N GLY A 376 0.62 -20.58 -13.48
CA GLY A 376 1.12 -21.16 -14.71
C GLY A 376 1.49 -22.62 -14.56
N GLU A 377 2.64 -23.00 -15.07
CA GLU A 377 3.15 -24.38 -14.97
C GLU A 377 3.58 -24.74 -13.54
N ALA A 378 3.93 -23.73 -12.71
CA ALA A 378 4.34 -23.94 -11.31
C ALA A 378 3.22 -24.53 -10.47
N LEU A 379 1.94 -24.17 -10.71
CA LEU A 379 0.79 -24.76 -10.02
C LEU A 379 0.74 -26.29 -10.20
N ALA A 380 0.80 -26.75 -11.44
CA ALA A 380 0.73 -28.18 -11.73
C ALA A 380 1.96 -28.93 -11.18
N ALA A 381 3.14 -28.33 -11.25
CA ALA A 381 4.38 -28.90 -10.70
C ALA A 381 4.27 -29.03 -9.18
N LYS A 382 3.79 -27.98 -8.49
CA LYS A 382 3.60 -27.95 -7.03
C LYS A 382 2.57 -28.99 -6.58
N LEU A 383 1.45 -29.07 -7.26
CA LEU A 383 0.41 -30.09 -6.96
C LEU A 383 0.91 -31.51 -7.19
N LYS A 384 1.73 -31.76 -8.20
CA LYS A 384 2.38 -33.08 -8.40
C LYS A 384 3.33 -33.44 -7.28
N GLU A 385 4.04 -32.47 -6.74
CA GLU A 385 4.91 -32.65 -5.57
C GLU A 385 4.10 -32.99 -4.31
N LEU A 386 3.02 -32.24 -4.06
CA LEU A 386 2.23 -32.29 -2.82
C LEU A 386 1.20 -33.44 -2.79
N LEU A 387 0.71 -33.90 -3.93
CA LEU A 387 -0.36 -34.92 -4.06
C LEU A 387 0.16 -36.28 -4.57
N LYS A 388 1.42 -36.57 -4.29
CA LYS A 388 2.03 -37.88 -4.56
C LYS A 388 1.35 -39.01 -3.82
#